data_d9ed6afd899da0a5c143b8ccd8c2edfb
#
_entry.id   d9ed6afd899da0a5c143b8ccd8c2edfb
#
_cell.length_a   1.000
_cell.length_b   1.000
_cell.length_c   1.000
_cell.angle_alpha   90.00
_cell.angle_beta   90.00
_cell.angle_gamma   90.00
#
_symmetry.space_group_name_H-M   'P 1'
#
loop_
_entity.id
_entity.type
_entity.pdbx_description
1 polymer ?
#
loop_
_entity_poly.entity_id
_entity_poly.type
_entity_poly.pdbx_seq_one_letter_code
_entity_poly.pdbx_strand_id
1 'polypeptide(L)'
;VVMRHDVDTTPKNEPKMALTENDFGIRATYYFRYKRGVFQPGIMRQIAGMGHEIGYHYETLDKAKGDGEKAIELFNYELALFREVVDVKTISMHGNPLTKWDNRDLWRKYKYDFKDSAILGEAYLSFRNILYLSDTGRTWGPAYKVKDFLPSDADSEDLGSIKSQVTSTDDVIKLLESGRFHRLYLLTHAVRWANSTSGWAISLMRDAATNFVKRGVLQRASA
;
A
#
# COMPACT_ATOMS: atom_id res chain seq x y z
N VAL A 1 -0.22 -3.74 -16.30
CA VAL A 1 0.19 -3.02 -15.08
C VAL A 1 -0.93 -3.14 -14.05
N VAL A 2 -0.58 -3.42 -12.79
CA VAL A 2 -1.49 -3.32 -11.65
C VAL A 2 -1.19 -2.03 -10.92
N MET A 3 -2.21 -1.17 -10.70
CA MET A 3 -2.08 0.10 -10.00
C MET A 3 -2.71 -0.02 -8.61
N ARG A 4 -1.99 0.43 -7.60
CA ARG A 4 -2.42 0.44 -6.20
C ARG A 4 -2.10 1.74 -5.52
N HIS A 5 -3.00 2.23 -4.68
CA HIS A 5 -2.80 3.39 -3.82
C HIS A 5 -3.10 3.05 -2.37
N ASP A 6 -2.14 3.34 -1.48
CA ASP A 6 -2.35 3.20 -0.05
C ASP A 6 -2.74 4.56 0.55
N VAL A 7 -3.90 4.59 1.19
CA VAL A 7 -4.49 5.78 1.80
C VAL A 7 -4.22 5.75 3.30
N ASP A 8 -3.04 6.25 3.67
CA ASP A 8 -2.51 6.21 5.04
C ASP A 8 -2.99 7.37 5.92
N THR A 9 -3.33 8.48 5.30
CA THR A 9 -3.71 9.73 5.95
C THR A 9 -5.02 10.25 5.37
N THR A 10 -5.53 11.38 5.88
CA THR A 10 -6.74 12.01 5.36
C THR A 10 -6.70 12.14 3.85
N PRO A 11 -7.66 11.54 3.12
CA PRO A 11 -7.66 11.52 1.66
C PRO A 11 -8.04 12.90 1.10
N LYS A 12 -7.04 13.61 0.59
CA LYS A 12 -7.20 14.95 -0.01
C LYS A 12 -6.95 14.94 -1.51
N ASN A 13 -5.99 14.11 -1.95
CA ASN A 13 -5.56 14.04 -3.34
C ASN A 13 -6.15 12.84 -4.08
N GLU A 14 -6.64 11.83 -3.33
CA GLU A 14 -7.15 10.58 -3.86
C GLU A 14 -8.33 10.77 -4.84
N PRO A 15 -9.34 11.62 -4.57
CA PRO A 15 -10.43 11.82 -5.53
C PRO A 15 -9.95 12.43 -6.86
N LYS A 16 -8.96 13.34 -6.80
CA LYS A 16 -8.41 13.94 -8.02
C LYS A 16 -7.54 12.95 -8.79
N MET A 17 -6.76 12.13 -8.09
CA MET A 17 -5.96 11.08 -8.71
C MET A 17 -6.88 10.06 -9.40
N ALA A 18 -7.93 9.59 -8.71
CA ALA A 18 -8.92 8.67 -9.26
C ALA A 18 -9.64 9.24 -10.49
N LEU A 19 -9.99 10.53 -10.47
CA LEU A 19 -10.58 11.19 -11.63
C LEU A 19 -9.60 11.19 -12.81
N THR A 20 -8.34 11.58 -12.57
CA THR A 20 -7.32 11.58 -13.63
C THR A 20 -7.13 10.19 -14.22
N GLU A 21 -7.02 9.16 -13.39
CA GLU A 21 -6.90 7.78 -13.85
C GLU A 21 -8.11 7.32 -14.66
N ASN A 22 -9.32 7.65 -14.19
CA ASN A 22 -10.55 7.34 -14.91
C ASN A 22 -10.62 8.04 -16.29
N ASP A 23 -10.17 9.30 -16.39
CA ASP A 23 -10.11 10.06 -17.64
C ASP A 23 -9.18 9.39 -18.66
N PHE A 24 -8.13 8.71 -18.19
CA PHE A 24 -7.23 7.91 -19.04
C PHE A 24 -7.65 6.43 -19.18
N GLY A 25 -8.81 6.03 -18.67
CA GLY A 25 -9.29 4.64 -18.72
C GLY A 25 -8.52 3.68 -17.82
N ILE A 26 -7.77 4.20 -16.86
CA ILE A 26 -6.99 3.39 -15.91
C ILE A 26 -7.86 2.99 -14.73
N ARG A 27 -7.76 1.73 -14.31
CA ARG A 27 -8.39 1.21 -13.09
C ARG A 27 -7.32 0.93 -12.06
N ALA A 28 -7.55 1.35 -10.81
CA ALA A 28 -6.65 1.15 -9.68
C ALA A 28 -7.43 0.62 -8.46
N THR A 29 -6.69 0.09 -7.48
CA THR A 29 -7.25 -0.26 -6.17
C THR A 29 -6.76 0.74 -5.13
N TYR A 30 -7.70 1.34 -4.40
CA TYR A 30 -7.43 2.27 -3.30
C TYR A 30 -7.66 1.59 -1.96
N TYR A 31 -6.60 1.34 -1.19
CA TYR A 31 -6.66 0.68 0.11
C TYR A 31 -6.78 1.71 1.24
N PHE A 32 -7.93 1.78 1.89
CA PHE A 32 -8.18 2.70 3.00
C PHE A 32 -7.95 2.04 4.36
N ARG A 33 -7.35 2.78 5.29
CA ARG A 33 -7.22 2.34 6.69
C ARG A 33 -8.51 2.61 7.46
N TYR A 34 -8.88 1.71 8.39
CA TYR A 34 -9.90 2.01 9.39
C TYR A 34 -9.30 2.89 10.49
N LYS A 35 -9.29 4.17 10.23
CA LYS A 35 -8.72 5.19 11.12
C LYS A 35 -9.50 6.51 10.98
N ARG A 36 -9.69 7.22 12.13
CA ARG A 36 -10.31 8.54 12.11
C ARG A 36 -9.65 9.47 11.10
N GLY A 37 -10.45 10.10 10.26
CA GLY A 37 -10.00 11.00 9.19
C GLY A 37 -9.51 10.31 7.93
N VAL A 38 -9.30 8.99 7.93
CA VAL A 38 -8.94 8.20 6.74
C VAL A 38 -10.15 7.42 6.22
N PHE A 39 -10.86 6.71 7.10
CA PHE A 39 -12.12 6.06 6.75
C PHE A 39 -13.18 7.13 6.48
N GLN A 40 -13.42 7.44 5.22
CA GLN A 40 -14.37 8.47 4.76
C GLN A 40 -15.33 7.87 3.72
N PRO A 41 -16.52 7.39 4.14
CA PRO A 41 -17.48 6.72 3.28
C PRO A 41 -17.85 7.49 2.00
N GLY A 42 -17.98 8.83 2.09
CA GLY A 42 -18.30 9.67 0.94
C GLY A 42 -17.23 9.62 -0.14
N ILE A 43 -15.94 9.73 0.25
CA ILE A 43 -14.80 9.66 -0.69
C ILE A 43 -14.65 8.25 -1.26
N MET A 44 -14.82 7.22 -0.42
CA MET A 44 -14.75 5.83 -0.87
C MET A 44 -15.80 5.53 -1.95
N ARG A 45 -17.07 5.95 -1.73
CA ARG A 45 -18.13 5.81 -2.74
C ARG A 45 -17.84 6.63 -4.00
N GLN A 46 -17.30 7.83 -3.86
CA GLN A 46 -16.92 8.67 -5.00
C GLN A 46 -15.89 7.99 -5.87
N ILE A 47 -14.81 7.45 -5.28
CA ILE A 47 -13.75 6.75 -6.01
C ILE A 47 -14.27 5.44 -6.62
N ALA A 48 -15.09 4.67 -5.89
CA ALA A 48 -15.74 3.48 -6.41
C ALA A 48 -16.67 3.79 -7.60
N GLY A 49 -17.41 4.91 -7.54
CA GLY A 49 -18.28 5.40 -8.62
C GLY A 49 -17.53 5.76 -9.91
N MET A 50 -16.23 6.04 -9.84
CA MET A 50 -15.34 6.20 -10.99
C MET A 50 -14.83 4.85 -11.53
N GLY A 51 -15.26 3.72 -10.94
CA GLY A 51 -14.91 2.36 -11.35
C GLY A 51 -13.58 1.84 -10.80
N HIS A 52 -13.02 2.48 -9.80
CA HIS A 52 -11.88 1.97 -9.05
C HIS A 52 -12.35 0.97 -7.98
N GLU A 53 -11.46 0.05 -7.60
CA GLU A 53 -11.69 -0.80 -6.45
C GLU A 53 -11.34 -0.09 -5.16
N ILE A 54 -12.16 -0.29 -4.12
CA ILE A 54 -11.82 0.08 -2.75
C ILE A 54 -11.46 -1.18 -1.98
N GLY A 55 -10.26 -1.21 -1.42
CA GLY A 55 -9.79 -2.28 -0.56
C GLY A 55 -9.60 -1.82 0.89
N TYR A 56 -9.47 -2.79 1.78
CA TYR A 56 -9.21 -2.53 3.19
C TYR A 56 -7.71 -2.61 3.51
N HIS A 57 -7.13 -1.50 3.99
CA HIS A 57 -5.74 -1.39 4.42
C HIS A 57 -5.62 -1.73 5.92
N TYR A 58 -5.53 -3.04 6.22
CA TYR A 58 -5.62 -3.55 7.58
C TYR A 58 -4.31 -3.39 8.38
N GLU A 59 -4.46 -3.15 9.71
CA GLU A 59 -3.36 -3.03 10.66
C GLU A 59 -3.72 -3.67 12.02
N THR A 60 -4.53 -4.70 11.99
CA THR A 60 -5.19 -5.24 13.20
C THR A 60 -4.27 -5.99 14.12
N LEU A 61 -3.21 -6.62 13.61
CA LEU A 61 -2.19 -7.24 14.46
C LEU A 61 -1.37 -6.20 15.24
N ASP A 62 -1.09 -5.03 14.62
CA ASP A 62 -0.50 -3.88 15.32
C ASP A 62 -1.44 -3.34 16.40
N LYS A 63 -2.72 -3.14 16.10
CA LYS A 63 -3.75 -2.69 17.06
C LYS A 63 -3.93 -3.65 18.22
N ALA A 64 -3.88 -4.95 17.94
CA ALA A 64 -3.99 -6.02 18.94
C ALA A 64 -2.66 -6.31 19.68
N LYS A 65 -1.57 -5.57 19.36
CA LYS A 65 -0.24 -5.76 19.96
C LYS A 65 0.29 -7.21 19.87
N GLY A 66 0.00 -7.85 18.72
CA GLY A 66 0.44 -9.22 18.43
C GLY A 66 -0.49 -10.33 18.93
N ASP A 67 -1.62 -10.01 19.52
CA ASP A 67 -2.65 -10.98 19.88
C ASP A 67 -3.45 -11.36 18.62
N GLY A 68 -3.30 -12.62 18.17
CA GLY A 68 -3.90 -13.09 16.92
C GLY A 68 -5.42 -13.22 16.98
N GLU A 69 -5.97 -13.66 18.12
CA GLU A 69 -7.43 -13.82 18.30
C GLU A 69 -8.10 -12.45 18.24
N LYS A 70 -7.59 -11.52 19.03
CA LYS A 70 -8.09 -10.14 19.01
C LYS A 70 -7.86 -9.46 17.66
N ALA A 71 -6.79 -9.77 16.95
CA ALA A 71 -6.51 -9.19 15.64
C ALA A 71 -7.52 -9.65 14.58
N ILE A 72 -7.91 -10.94 14.58
CA ILE A 72 -8.91 -11.45 13.63
C ILE A 72 -10.31 -10.94 13.96
N GLU A 73 -10.67 -10.82 15.23
CA GLU A 73 -11.93 -10.20 15.65
C GLU A 73 -12.02 -8.74 15.15
N LEU A 74 -10.96 -7.96 15.38
CA LEU A 74 -10.88 -6.57 14.88
C LEU A 74 -10.94 -6.51 13.34
N PHE A 75 -10.25 -7.43 12.66
CA PHE A 75 -10.26 -7.51 11.21
C PHE A 75 -11.67 -7.71 10.66
N ASN A 76 -12.39 -8.68 11.18
CA ASN A 76 -13.76 -8.99 10.76
C ASN A 76 -14.72 -7.82 11.07
N TYR A 77 -14.58 -7.22 12.24
CA TYR A 77 -15.37 -6.04 12.62
C TYR A 77 -15.12 -4.86 11.67
N GLU A 78 -13.86 -4.50 11.44
CA GLU A 78 -13.51 -3.38 10.56
C GLU A 78 -13.90 -3.66 9.10
N LEU A 79 -13.70 -4.90 8.61
CA LEU A 79 -14.11 -5.32 7.27
C LEU A 79 -15.64 -5.22 7.08
N ALA A 80 -16.43 -5.59 8.09
CA ALA A 80 -17.88 -5.44 8.04
C ALA A 80 -18.28 -3.98 7.85
N LEU A 81 -17.65 -3.04 8.58
CA LEU A 81 -17.91 -1.60 8.43
C LEU A 81 -17.52 -1.07 7.04
N PHE A 82 -16.44 -1.59 6.45
CA PHE A 82 -16.09 -1.27 5.07
C PHE A 82 -17.18 -1.74 4.10
N ARG A 83 -17.70 -2.95 4.29
CA ARG A 83 -18.73 -3.56 3.43
C ARG A 83 -20.10 -2.89 3.53
N GLU A 84 -20.38 -2.16 4.59
CA GLU A 84 -21.54 -1.26 4.64
C GLU A 84 -21.41 -0.06 3.69
N VAL A 85 -20.19 0.27 3.28
CA VAL A 85 -19.91 1.43 2.42
C VAL A 85 -19.75 1.02 0.96
N VAL A 86 -18.93 -0.01 0.69
CA VAL A 86 -18.54 -0.51 -0.65
C VAL A 86 -18.26 -2.00 -0.61
N ASP A 87 -18.30 -2.67 -1.76
CA ASP A 87 -17.97 -4.09 -1.91
C ASP A 87 -16.45 -4.31 -1.85
N VAL A 88 -15.92 -4.64 -0.67
CA VAL A 88 -14.49 -4.91 -0.47
C VAL A 88 -14.16 -6.36 -0.80
N LYS A 89 -13.32 -6.56 -1.82
CA LYS A 89 -12.88 -7.88 -2.31
C LYS A 89 -11.43 -8.18 -2.03
N THR A 90 -10.59 -7.15 -1.88
CA THR A 90 -9.17 -7.32 -1.61
C THR A 90 -8.72 -6.53 -0.40
N ILE A 91 -7.62 -6.97 0.19
CA ILE A 91 -7.01 -6.34 1.36
C ILE A 91 -5.53 -6.10 1.14
N SER A 92 -4.97 -5.18 1.90
CA SER A 92 -3.55 -4.88 1.94
C SER A 92 -3.10 -4.59 3.36
N MET A 93 -1.98 -5.14 3.79
CA MET A 93 -1.46 -4.81 5.10
C MET A 93 -0.89 -3.39 5.14
N HIS A 94 -1.14 -2.66 6.23
CA HIS A 94 -0.41 -1.44 6.55
C HIS A 94 0.91 -1.78 7.27
N GLY A 95 2.02 -1.32 6.72
CA GLY A 95 3.36 -1.55 7.25
C GLY A 95 3.81 -0.45 8.20
N ASN A 96 3.58 -0.59 9.52
CA ASN A 96 4.10 0.35 10.50
C ASN A 96 5.56 0.01 10.86
N PRO A 97 6.54 0.85 10.51
CA PRO A 97 7.95 0.58 10.79
C PRO A 97 8.32 0.69 12.28
N LEU A 98 7.46 1.30 13.11
CA LEU A 98 7.71 1.53 14.54
C LEU A 98 7.25 0.37 15.42
N THR A 99 6.58 -0.62 14.87
CA THR A 99 6.13 -1.81 15.58
C THR A 99 6.92 -3.03 15.13
N LYS A 100 7.03 -4.02 16.01
CA LYS A 100 7.71 -5.30 15.69
C LYS A 100 6.83 -6.26 14.90
N TRP A 101 5.52 -6.05 14.88
CA TRP A 101 4.58 -6.96 14.23
C TRP A 101 4.46 -6.65 12.74
N ASP A 102 4.41 -7.70 11.94
CA ASP A 102 4.03 -7.64 10.53
C ASP A 102 2.56 -8.07 10.42
N ASN A 103 1.70 -7.19 9.93
CA ASN A 103 0.26 -7.49 9.86
C ASN A 103 -0.05 -8.68 8.95
N ARG A 104 0.84 -9.03 7.98
CA ARG A 104 0.73 -10.24 7.15
C ARG A 104 0.85 -11.52 7.97
N ASP A 105 1.45 -11.45 9.18
CA ASP A 105 1.60 -12.62 10.04
C ASP A 105 0.25 -13.17 10.51
N LEU A 106 -0.80 -12.36 10.50
CA LEU A 106 -2.16 -12.84 10.76
C LEU A 106 -2.53 -14.02 9.83
N TRP A 107 -2.08 -14.00 8.60
CA TRP A 107 -2.32 -15.03 7.58
C TRP A 107 -1.19 -16.05 7.46
N ARG A 108 0.02 -15.71 7.86
CA ARG A 108 1.21 -16.58 7.68
C ARG A 108 1.53 -17.42 8.91
N LYS A 109 1.32 -16.86 10.10
CA LYS A 109 1.73 -17.49 11.38
C LYS A 109 0.55 -17.93 12.22
N TYR A 110 -0.58 -17.24 12.13
CA TYR A 110 -1.81 -17.66 12.80
C TYR A 110 -2.63 -18.52 11.81
N LYS A 111 -3.45 -19.43 12.33
CA LYS A 111 -4.24 -20.37 11.53
C LYS A 111 -5.51 -19.72 10.93
N TYR A 112 -5.39 -18.51 10.37
CA TYR A 112 -6.48 -17.81 9.73
C TYR A 112 -6.23 -17.70 8.21
N ASP A 113 -7.30 -17.79 7.43
CA ASP A 113 -7.27 -17.54 5.98
C ASP A 113 -8.20 -16.35 5.68
N PHE A 114 -7.70 -15.35 4.99
CA PHE A 114 -8.53 -14.21 4.57
C PHE A 114 -9.66 -14.62 3.64
N LYS A 115 -9.56 -15.78 2.98
CA LYS A 115 -10.64 -16.35 2.15
C LYS A 115 -11.88 -16.73 2.96
N ASP A 116 -11.71 -17.08 4.24
CA ASP A 116 -12.83 -17.35 5.14
C ASP A 116 -13.74 -16.12 5.33
N SER A 117 -13.17 -14.93 5.14
CA SER A 117 -13.89 -13.65 5.13
C SER A 117 -14.31 -13.20 3.72
N ALA A 118 -14.37 -14.13 2.73
CA ALA A 118 -14.68 -13.86 1.32
C ALA A 118 -13.79 -12.77 0.70
N ILE A 119 -12.51 -12.73 1.06
CA ILE A 119 -11.47 -11.90 0.44
C ILE A 119 -10.77 -12.71 -0.65
N LEU A 120 -10.67 -12.13 -1.85
CA LEU A 120 -10.08 -12.77 -3.03
C LEU A 120 -8.54 -12.75 -3.01
N GLY A 121 -7.94 -11.74 -2.36
CA GLY A 121 -6.50 -11.61 -2.31
C GLY A 121 -5.98 -10.57 -1.32
N GLU A 122 -4.75 -10.79 -0.89
CA GLU A 122 -3.97 -9.84 -0.10
C GLU A 122 -2.84 -9.29 -0.98
N ALA A 123 -2.70 -7.99 -1.01
CA ALA A 123 -1.88 -7.25 -1.97
C ALA A 123 -0.38 -7.58 -1.97
N TYR A 124 0.15 -8.15 -0.89
CA TYR A 124 1.55 -8.61 -0.82
C TYR A 124 1.70 -10.13 -0.93
N LEU A 125 0.66 -10.90 -0.59
CA LEU A 125 0.75 -12.37 -0.52
C LEU A 125 0.23 -13.07 -1.78
N SER A 126 -0.65 -12.40 -2.54
CA SER A 126 -1.32 -13.02 -3.69
C SER A 126 -0.59 -12.84 -5.02
N PHE A 127 0.41 -11.96 -5.09
CA PHE A 127 1.19 -11.73 -6.31
C PHE A 127 2.49 -12.55 -6.32
N ARG A 128 2.81 -13.10 -7.49
CA ARG A 128 4.08 -13.82 -7.76
C ARG A 128 4.58 -13.47 -9.16
N ASN A 129 5.89 -13.48 -9.35
CA ASN A 129 6.55 -13.22 -10.64
C ASN A 129 6.09 -11.90 -11.27
N ILE A 130 6.09 -10.83 -10.48
CA ILE A 130 5.70 -9.49 -10.89
C ILE A 130 6.75 -8.49 -10.38
N LEU A 131 7.15 -7.56 -11.24
CA LEU A 131 8.03 -6.48 -10.80
C LEU A 131 7.24 -5.50 -9.93
N TYR A 132 7.54 -5.46 -8.65
CA TYR A 132 6.91 -4.57 -7.69
C TYR A 132 7.74 -3.32 -7.45
N LEU A 133 7.17 -2.16 -7.71
CA LEU A 133 7.75 -0.84 -7.45
C LEU A 133 6.83 -0.02 -6.56
N SER A 134 7.40 0.73 -5.64
CA SER A 134 6.67 1.52 -4.65
C SER A 134 7.34 2.88 -4.45
N ASP A 135 6.54 3.93 -4.25
CA ASP A 135 7.01 5.27 -3.87
C ASP A 135 7.23 5.44 -2.36
N THR A 136 7.20 4.34 -1.58
CA THR A 136 7.43 4.35 -0.14
C THR A 136 8.76 5.00 0.21
N GLY A 137 8.73 5.91 1.18
CA GLY A 137 9.92 6.70 1.55
C GLY A 137 10.26 7.80 0.53
N ARG A 138 9.35 8.12 -0.40
CA ARG A 138 9.51 9.10 -1.49
C ARG A 138 10.68 8.74 -2.41
N THR A 139 10.87 7.46 -2.63
CA THR A 139 11.84 6.91 -3.57
C THR A 139 11.32 5.62 -4.19
N TRP A 140 11.58 5.41 -5.46
CA TRP A 140 11.29 4.14 -6.14
C TRP A 140 12.32 3.06 -5.81
N GLY A 141 13.52 3.44 -5.42
CA GLY A 141 14.58 2.53 -4.99
C GLY A 141 14.28 1.80 -3.67
N PRO A 142 15.16 0.90 -3.21
CA PRO A 142 14.92 0.02 -2.07
C PRO A 142 14.98 0.73 -0.70
N ALA A 143 15.46 1.98 -0.64
CA ALA A 143 15.64 2.70 0.60
C ALA A 143 14.29 2.91 1.35
N TYR A 144 14.31 2.80 2.68
CA TYR A 144 13.16 3.05 3.58
C TYR A 144 11.99 2.06 3.47
N LYS A 145 12.12 0.94 2.75
CA LYS A 145 11.07 -0.08 2.55
C LYS A 145 11.14 -1.19 3.59
N VAL A 146 10.97 -0.84 4.88
CA VAL A 146 11.15 -1.79 6.01
C VAL A 146 10.21 -2.99 5.95
N LYS A 147 8.93 -2.78 5.61
CA LYS A 147 7.91 -3.85 5.48
C LYS A 147 7.25 -3.87 4.09
N ASP A 148 7.67 -2.96 3.22
CA ASP A 148 7.10 -2.77 1.89
C ASP A 148 7.88 -3.57 0.84
N PHE A 149 7.62 -4.87 0.78
CA PHE A 149 8.21 -5.82 -0.17
C PHE A 149 7.26 -7.01 -0.37
N LEU A 150 7.30 -7.61 -1.55
CA LEU A 150 6.63 -8.88 -1.81
C LEU A 150 7.49 -10.02 -1.27
N PRO A 151 6.95 -10.94 -0.46
CA PRO A 151 7.69 -12.11 0.01
C PRO A 151 8.24 -12.98 -1.12
N SER A 152 7.56 -12.99 -2.28
CA SER A 152 7.99 -13.71 -3.48
C SER A 152 9.18 -13.10 -4.22
N ASP A 153 9.58 -11.86 -3.88
CA ASP A 153 10.70 -11.19 -4.54
C ASP A 153 12.07 -11.70 -4.07
N ALA A 154 12.11 -12.39 -2.92
CA ALA A 154 13.34 -12.96 -2.39
C ALA A 154 13.94 -14.06 -3.28
N ASP A 155 13.14 -14.59 -4.21
CA ASP A 155 13.53 -15.73 -5.05
C ASP A 155 14.02 -15.34 -6.46
N SER A 156 14.11 -14.01 -6.79
CA SER A 156 14.45 -13.55 -8.14
C SER A 156 15.55 -12.48 -8.13
N GLU A 157 16.78 -12.88 -8.41
CA GLU A 157 17.95 -11.99 -8.54
C GLU A 157 17.76 -10.95 -9.66
N ASP A 158 17.13 -11.34 -10.77
CA ASP A 158 16.88 -10.43 -11.91
C ASP A 158 15.97 -9.27 -11.55
N LEU A 159 14.90 -9.51 -10.77
CA LEU A 159 13.99 -8.45 -10.34
C LEU A 159 14.66 -7.51 -9.32
N GLY A 160 15.53 -8.02 -8.46
CA GLY A 160 16.31 -7.24 -7.49
C GLY A 160 17.25 -6.25 -8.17
N SER A 161 17.94 -6.69 -9.20
CA SER A 161 18.86 -5.86 -9.99
C SER A 161 18.14 -4.69 -10.68
N ILE A 162 16.95 -4.95 -11.23
CA ILE A 162 16.13 -3.90 -11.88
C ILE A 162 15.60 -2.90 -10.87
N LYS A 163 15.10 -3.37 -9.72
CA LYS A 163 14.63 -2.49 -8.64
C LYS A 163 15.69 -1.51 -8.17
N SER A 164 16.95 -1.92 -8.14
CA SER A 164 18.05 -1.05 -7.73
C SER A 164 18.36 0.06 -8.73
N GLN A 165 17.98 -0.10 -10.00
CA GLN A 165 18.20 0.87 -11.08
C GLN A 165 17.05 1.89 -11.19
N VAL A 166 15.86 1.57 -10.67
CA VAL A 166 14.68 2.45 -10.72
C VAL A 166 14.65 3.30 -9.45
N THR A 167 15.08 4.55 -9.55
CA THR A 167 15.20 5.46 -8.39
C THR A 167 14.28 6.68 -8.48
N SER A 168 13.88 7.08 -9.68
CA SER A 168 13.05 8.24 -9.98
C SER A 168 11.77 7.86 -10.71
N THR A 169 10.82 8.79 -10.77
CA THR A 169 9.60 8.62 -11.58
C THR A 169 9.92 8.53 -13.07
N ASP A 170 10.94 9.28 -13.53
CA ASP A 170 11.40 9.20 -14.92
C ASP A 170 11.92 7.80 -15.27
N ASP A 171 12.56 7.11 -14.33
CA ASP A 171 13.01 5.73 -14.54
C ASP A 171 11.80 4.77 -14.66
N VAL A 172 10.75 4.99 -13.86
CA VAL A 172 9.49 4.23 -13.98
C VAL A 172 8.83 4.46 -15.35
N ILE A 173 8.79 5.72 -15.81
CA ILE A 173 8.24 6.07 -17.14
C ILE A 173 9.02 5.36 -18.23
N LYS A 174 10.35 5.47 -18.25
CA LYS A 174 11.22 4.78 -19.22
C LYS A 174 11.03 3.27 -19.19
N LEU A 175 10.84 2.70 -17.99
CA LEU A 175 10.59 1.28 -17.84
C LEU A 175 9.26 0.87 -18.49
N LEU A 176 8.19 1.67 -18.28
CA LEU A 176 6.88 1.45 -18.89
C LEU A 176 6.94 1.59 -20.43
N GLU A 177 7.60 2.64 -20.94
CA GLU A 177 7.77 2.90 -22.37
C GLU A 177 8.57 1.80 -23.06
N SER A 178 9.53 1.18 -22.36
CA SER A 178 10.35 0.11 -22.93
C SER A 178 9.56 -1.15 -23.29
N GLY A 179 8.35 -1.34 -22.75
CA GLY A 179 7.56 -2.55 -22.92
C GLY A 179 8.21 -3.84 -22.40
N ARG A 180 9.36 -3.73 -21.72
CA ARG A 180 10.23 -4.84 -21.31
C ARG A 180 9.58 -5.78 -20.30
N PHE A 181 8.63 -5.26 -19.50
CA PHE A 181 7.97 -6.01 -18.43
C PHE A 181 6.47 -6.12 -18.66
N HIS A 182 6.01 -7.34 -18.86
CA HIS A 182 4.58 -7.64 -19.04
C HIS A 182 3.79 -7.65 -17.72
N ARG A 183 4.48 -7.78 -16.58
CA ARG A 183 3.89 -7.83 -15.23
C ARG A 183 4.55 -6.80 -14.33
N LEU A 184 3.87 -5.68 -14.15
CA LEU A 184 4.33 -4.58 -13.29
C LEU A 184 3.25 -4.25 -12.27
N TYR A 185 3.65 -4.13 -11.01
CA TYR A 185 2.80 -3.74 -9.89
C TYR A 185 3.35 -2.46 -9.29
N LEU A 186 2.58 -1.38 -9.40
CA LEU A 186 2.95 -0.05 -8.92
C LEU A 186 2.13 0.31 -7.68
N LEU A 187 2.81 0.60 -6.59
CA LEU A 187 2.23 1.21 -5.40
C LEU A 187 2.59 2.70 -5.35
N THR A 188 1.58 3.55 -5.21
CA THR A 188 1.78 4.96 -4.90
C THR A 188 0.92 5.41 -3.72
N HIS A 189 1.32 6.53 -3.12
CA HIS A 189 0.57 7.18 -2.05
C HIS A 189 0.15 8.57 -2.52
N ALA A 190 -1.13 8.78 -2.78
CA ALA A 190 -1.64 10.03 -3.35
C ALA A 190 -1.25 11.29 -2.55
N VAL A 191 -1.00 11.15 -1.24
CA VAL A 191 -0.51 12.25 -0.39
C VAL A 191 0.84 12.81 -0.85
N ARG A 192 1.63 12.05 -1.61
CA ARG A 192 2.94 12.49 -2.18
C ARG A 192 2.78 13.23 -3.52
N TRP A 193 1.63 13.11 -4.15
CA TRP A 193 1.29 13.70 -5.44
C TRP A 193 0.43 14.94 -5.23
N ALA A 194 1.05 15.96 -4.63
CA ALA A 194 0.34 17.16 -4.21
C ALA A 194 -0.02 18.06 -5.40
N ASN A 195 -1.18 18.71 -5.30
CA ASN A 195 -1.71 19.62 -6.32
C ASN A 195 -1.17 21.07 -6.21
N SER A 196 -0.31 21.33 -5.23
CA SER A 196 0.27 22.65 -4.99
C SER A 196 1.68 22.55 -4.44
N THR A 197 2.51 23.56 -4.67
CA THR A 197 3.89 23.65 -4.17
C THR A 197 3.94 23.57 -2.64
N SER A 198 3.01 24.25 -1.95
CA SER A 198 2.91 24.21 -0.49
C SER A 198 2.53 22.82 0.03
N GLY A 199 1.57 22.16 -0.60
CA GLY A 199 1.19 20.78 -0.27
C GLY A 199 2.35 19.80 -0.50
N TRP A 200 3.09 19.98 -1.59
CA TRP A 200 4.28 19.21 -1.88
C TRP A 200 5.37 19.39 -0.80
N ALA A 201 5.68 20.64 -0.42
CA ALA A 201 6.66 20.95 0.59
C ALA A 201 6.31 20.35 1.97
N ILE A 202 5.03 20.46 2.39
CA ILE A 202 4.54 19.87 3.64
C ILE A 202 4.68 18.33 3.60
N SER A 203 4.29 17.71 2.48
CA SER A 203 4.42 16.27 2.29
C SER A 203 5.90 15.83 2.33
N LEU A 204 6.80 16.59 1.70
CA LEU A 204 8.23 16.33 1.72
C LEU A 204 8.81 16.38 3.13
N MET A 205 8.45 17.39 3.93
CA MET A 205 8.92 17.51 5.32
C MET A 205 8.43 16.34 6.18
N ARG A 206 7.18 15.89 6.00
CA ARG A 206 6.64 14.72 6.69
C ARG A 206 7.41 13.44 6.35
N ASP A 207 7.66 13.23 5.06
CA ASP A 207 8.41 12.05 4.61
C ASP A 207 9.86 12.09 5.11
N ALA A 208 10.52 13.26 5.12
CA ALA A 208 11.85 13.43 5.64
C ALA A 208 11.94 13.06 7.14
N ALA A 209 10.99 13.53 7.96
CA ALA A 209 10.89 13.17 9.37
C ALA A 209 10.68 11.66 9.56
N THR A 210 9.76 11.07 8.80
CA THR A 210 9.48 9.62 8.86
C THR A 210 10.69 8.80 8.42
N ASN A 211 11.39 9.21 7.37
CA ASN A 211 12.57 8.52 6.87
C ASN A 211 13.74 8.59 7.84
N PHE A 212 13.89 9.70 8.57
CA PHE A 212 14.87 9.82 9.64
C PHE A 212 14.63 8.76 10.74
N VAL A 213 13.40 8.59 11.18
CA VAL A 213 13.04 7.56 12.16
C VAL A 213 13.29 6.15 11.59
N LYS A 214 12.91 5.89 10.33
CA LYS A 214 13.14 4.60 9.66
C LYS A 214 14.62 4.24 9.60
N ARG A 215 15.53 5.20 9.37
CA ARG A 215 16.98 4.96 9.40
C ARG A 215 17.43 4.41 10.74
N GLY A 216 16.96 4.99 11.85
CA GLY A 216 17.28 4.49 13.19
C GLY A 216 16.77 3.08 13.45
N VAL A 217 15.60 2.71 12.92
CA VAL A 217 15.06 1.33 13.02
C VAL A 217 15.92 0.35 12.21
N LEU A 218 16.27 0.71 10.97
CA LEU A 218 17.09 -0.14 10.10
C LEU A 218 18.49 -0.38 10.68
N GLN A 219 19.13 0.65 11.23
CA GLN A 219 20.45 0.51 11.87
C GLN A 219 20.42 -0.43 13.09
N ARG A 220 19.34 -0.40 13.88
CA ARG A 220 19.18 -1.30 15.04
C ARG A 220 18.87 -2.76 14.64
N ALA A 221 18.29 -2.97 13.47
CA ALA A 221 18.01 -4.32 12.96
C ALA A 221 19.24 -4.98 12.31
N SER A 222 20.27 -4.18 11.97
CA SER A 222 21.51 -4.63 11.35
C SER A 222 22.67 -4.79 12.36
N ALA A 223 22.47 -4.40 13.61
CA ALA A 223 23.40 -4.56 14.74
C ALA A 223 22.98 -5.72 15.65
#